data_cc707d73d37e8cfe88d3ff25f015d48c
#
_entry.id   cc707d73d37e8cfe88d3ff25f015d48c
#
_cell.length_a   1.000
_cell.length_b   1.000
_cell.length_c   1.000
_cell.angle_alpha   90.00
_cell.angle_beta   90.00
_cell.angle_gamma   90.00
#
_symmetry.space_group_name_H-M   'P 1'
#
loop_
_entity.id
_entity.type
_entity.pdbx_description
1 polymer ?
#
loop_
_entity_poly.entity_id
_entity_poly.type
_entity_poly.pdbx_seq_one_letter_code
_entity_poly.pdbx_strand_id
1 'polypeptide(L)'
;PIKKNQSILDIGCGLGGPSRYYAKEFGCILTGIDITPSFVEIGNEFNKITSMSNKVELKVGNGEVLDFKNETFDGAYSQHVTMNIFDREKFFSEAFRVLKKGGFFAFTEHGLGIKGNPIFPLPWADNEKMSFLLPPEETILLLKKIGFSNIEIIETGDKYISGYEKLTNPSPKKEKPISGIHVI
;
A
#
# COMPACT_ATOMS: atom_id res chain seq x y z
N PRO A 1 5.61 9.68 -11.70
CA PRO A 1 6.57 9.89 -10.62
C PRO A 1 6.10 11.02 -9.72
N ILE A 2 6.23 10.84 -8.41
CA ILE A 2 5.88 11.83 -7.38
C ILE A 2 6.79 13.05 -7.54
N LYS A 3 6.21 14.25 -7.41
CA LYS A 3 6.92 15.54 -7.55
C LYS A 3 6.85 16.33 -6.23
N LYS A 4 7.80 17.26 -6.08
CA LYS A 4 7.82 18.18 -4.96
C LYS A 4 6.49 18.96 -4.84
N ASN A 5 6.00 19.11 -3.60
CA ASN A 5 4.76 19.79 -3.25
C ASN A 5 3.46 19.16 -3.78
N GLN A 6 3.48 18.00 -4.40
CA GLN A 6 2.26 17.26 -4.69
C GLN A 6 1.61 16.75 -3.40
N SER A 7 0.28 16.74 -3.39
CA SER A 7 -0.54 16.12 -2.34
C SER A 7 -0.76 14.65 -2.67
N ILE A 8 -0.24 13.76 -1.85
CA ILE A 8 -0.27 12.31 -2.05
C ILE A 8 -1.04 11.64 -0.92
N LEU A 9 -1.88 10.67 -1.26
CA LEU A 9 -2.62 9.84 -0.30
C LEU A 9 -1.97 8.45 -0.18
N ASP A 10 -1.73 8.00 1.05
CA ASP A 10 -1.31 6.63 1.38
C ASP A 10 -2.50 5.89 1.99
N ILE A 11 -3.07 4.91 1.27
CA ILE A 11 -4.26 4.17 1.71
C ILE A 11 -3.80 2.86 2.35
N GLY A 12 -3.99 2.73 3.68
CA GLY A 12 -3.46 1.65 4.50
C GLY A 12 -2.01 1.93 4.90
N CYS A 13 -1.75 3.11 5.44
CA CYS A 13 -0.41 3.62 5.70
C CYS A 13 0.33 2.91 6.86
N GLY A 14 -0.36 2.13 7.68
CA GLY A 14 0.20 1.52 8.87
C GLY A 14 0.85 2.57 9.78
N LEU A 15 2.12 2.34 10.14
CA LEU A 15 2.93 3.28 10.94
C LEU A 15 3.51 4.45 10.12
N GLY A 16 3.19 4.60 8.83
CA GLY A 16 3.63 5.69 7.97
C GLY A 16 5.11 5.64 7.56
N GLY A 17 5.73 4.47 7.55
CA GLY A 17 7.12 4.30 7.11
C GLY A 17 7.34 4.79 5.67
N PRO A 18 6.64 4.20 4.68
CA PRO A 18 6.68 4.65 3.29
C PRO A 18 6.29 6.12 3.13
N SER A 19 5.29 6.59 3.87
CA SER A 19 4.85 7.98 3.84
C SER A 19 5.99 8.95 4.18
N ARG A 20 6.73 8.71 5.27
CA ARG A 20 7.88 9.52 5.64
C ARG A 20 9.01 9.44 4.61
N TYR A 21 9.27 8.25 4.08
CA TYR A 21 10.29 8.06 3.06
C TYR A 21 9.98 8.90 1.81
N TYR A 22 8.77 8.79 1.26
CA TYR A 22 8.40 9.53 0.06
C TYR A 22 8.35 11.05 0.28
N ALA A 23 7.84 11.49 1.43
CA ALA A 23 7.84 12.92 1.77
C ALA A 23 9.27 13.48 1.88
N LYS A 24 10.20 12.71 2.42
CA LYS A 24 11.62 13.10 2.53
C LYS A 24 12.30 13.11 1.17
N GLU A 25 12.14 12.05 0.39
CA GLU A 25 12.84 11.82 -0.87
C GLU A 25 12.34 12.75 -1.98
N PHE A 26 11.02 12.89 -2.12
CA PHE A 26 10.41 13.65 -3.21
C PHE A 26 9.90 15.03 -2.80
N GLY A 27 9.89 15.34 -1.52
CA GLY A 27 9.42 16.64 -1.02
C GLY A 27 7.91 16.85 -1.20
N CYS A 28 7.12 15.79 -1.34
CA CYS A 28 5.66 15.85 -1.41
C CYS A 28 5.04 16.07 -0.02
N ILE A 29 3.75 16.40 0.00
CA ILE A 29 2.91 16.46 1.19
C ILE A 29 2.08 15.19 1.21
N LEU A 30 2.09 14.47 2.31
CA LEU A 30 1.51 13.15 2.39
C LEU A 30 0.46 13.05 3.49
N THR A 31 -0.73 12.57 3.12
CA THR A 31 -1.77 12.17 4.05
C THR A 31 -1.88 10.66 4.02
N GLY A 32 -1.70 10.00 5.16
CA GLY A 32 -1.91 8.56 5.30
C GLY A 32 -3.20 8.27 6.03
N ILE A 33 -3.91 7.22 5.63
CA ILE A 33 -5.03 6.67 6.39
C ILE A 33 -4.78 5.21 6.72
N ASP A 34 -5.20 4.82 7.91
CA ASP A 34 -5.22 3.41 8.33
C ASP A 34 -6.44 3.16 9.22
N ILE A 35 -7.01 1.97 9.13
CA ILE A 35 -8.18 1.60 9.93
C ILE A 35 -7.82 1.34 11.39
N THR A 36 -6.55 1.15 11.71
CA THR A 36 -6.03 0.79 13.03
C THR A 36 -5.60 2.03 13.81
N PRO A 37 -6.36 2.48 14.84
CA PRO A 37 -6.05 3.71 15.55
C PRO A 37 -4.65 3.73 16.19
N SER A 38 -4.21 2.61 16.77
CA SER A 38 -2.89 2.52 17.41
C SER A 38 -1.74 2.70 16.41
N PHE A 39 -1.90 2.26 15.16
CA PHE A 39 -0.89 2.49 14.12
C PHE A 39 -0.78 3.98 13.78
N VAL A 40 -1.92 4.65 13.66
CA VAL A 40 -1.98 6.09 13.36
C VAL A 40 -1.36 6.91 14.50
N GLU A 41 -1.68 6.58 15.75
CA GLU A 41 -1.12 7.25 16.93
C GLU A 41 0.40 7.13 16.97
N ILE A 42 0.92 5.90 16.94
CA ILE A 42 2.36 5.61 16.97
C ILE A 42 3.05 6.22 15.74
N GLY A 43 2.42 6.14 14.56
CA GLY A 43 2.94 6.71 13.33
C GLY A 43 3.10 8.23 13.40
N ASN A 44 2.15 8.94 14.02
CA ASN A 44 2.25 10.38 14.25
C ASN A 44 3.31 10.73 15.29
N GLU A 45 3.55 9.90 16.31
CA GLU A 45 4.71 10.07 17.19
C GLU A 45 6.03 9.93 16.42
N PHE A 46 6.14 8.96 15.51
CA PHE A 46 7.29 8.86 14.62
C PHE A 46 7.45 10.09 13.72
N ASN A 47 6.36 10.68 13.24
CA ASN A 47 6.43 11.93 12.46
C ASN A 47 7.04 13.07 13.29
N LYS A 48 6.69 13.17 14.58
CA LYS A 48 7.28 14.17 15.50
C LYS A 48 8.77 13.91 15.71
N ILE A 49 9.15 12.69 16.08
CA ILE A 49 10.55 12.28 16.37
C ILE A 49 11.45 12.53 15.14
N THR A 50 10.93 12.27 13.93
CA THR A 50 11.67 12.43 12.66
C THR A 50 11.54 13.83 12.06
N SER A 51 10.88 14.79 12.74
CA SER A 51 10.62 16.15 12.25
C SER A 51 9.88 16.19 10.92
N MET A 52 8.98 15.22 10.69
CA MET A 52 8.19 15.10 9.46
C MET A 52 6.74 15.55 9.61
N SER A 53 6.31 16.03 10.79
CA SER A 53 4.91 16.41 11.06
C SER A 53 4.39 17.56 10.17
N ASN A 54 5.25 18.33 9.55
CA ASN A 54 4.88 19.36 8.58
C ASN A 54 4.70 18.83 7.14
N LYS A 55 5.01 17.56 6.90
CA LYS A 55 4.96 16.92 5.58
C LYS A 55 4.07 15.68 5.55
N VAL A 56 3.91 15.00 6.68
CA VAL A 56 3.19 13.74 6.80
C VAL A 56 2.18 13.83 7.94
N GLU A 57 0.91 13.64 7.61
CA GLU A 57 -0.19 13.52 8.56
C GLU A 57 -0.85 12.16 8.42
N LEU A 58 -1.01 11.41 9.52
CA LEU A 58 -1.72 10.14 9.52
C LEU A 58 -3.06 10.28 10.23
N LYS A 59 -4.11 9.69 9.65
CA LYS A 59 -5.49 9.75 10.15
C LYS A 59 -6.10 8.35 10.23
N VAL A 60 -6.95 8.13 11.21
CA VAL A 60 -7.79 6.92 11.24
C VAL A 60 -8.84 7.05 10.15
N GLY A 61 -8.95 6.03 9.31
CA GLY A 61 -9.91 6.03 8.21
C GLY A 61 -10.04 4.67 7.53
N ASN A 62 -11.15 4.47 6.83
CA ASN A 62 -11.42 3.27 6.05
C ASN A 62 -11.21 3.56 4.56
N GLY A 63 -10.37 2.76 3.88
CA GLY A 63 -10.10 2.88 2.46
C GLY A 63 -11.32 2.68 1.55
N GLU A 64 -12.37 2.02 2.06
CA GLU A 64 -13.64 1.84 1.35
C GLU A 64 -14.59 3.03 1.51
N VAL A 65 -14.29 3.99 2.40
CA VAL A 65 -15.08 5.22 2.63
C VAL A 65 -14.11 6.34 3.04
N LEU A 66 -13.55 7.03 2.06
CA LEU A 66 -12.57 8.10 2.29
C LEU A 66 -13.26 9.41 2.65
N ASP A 67 -12.97 9.97 3.81
CA ASP A 67 -13.47 11.28 4.25
C ASP A 67 -12.65 12.43 3.61
N PHE A 68 -12.64 12.44 2.28
CA PHE A 68 -12.04 13.50 1.46
C PHE A 68 -12.98 13.89 0.33
N LYS A 69 -12.86 15.14 -0.09
CA LYS A 69 -13.60 15.64 -1.27
C LYS A 69 -13.07 14.97 -2.55
N ASN A 70 -13.90 14.96 -3.60
CA ASN A 70 -13.46 14.54 -4.93
C ASN A 70 -12.27 15.39 -5.38
N GLU A 71 -11.40 14.79 -6.19
CA GLU A 71 -10.29 15.50 -6.85
C GLU A 71 -9.38 16.25 -5.86
N THR A 72 -9.05 15.64 -4.71
CA THR A 72 -8.22 16.24 -3.66
C THR A 72 -6.72 16.01 -3.89
N PHE A 73 -6.35 14.80 -4.33
CA PHE A 73 -4.96 14.37 -4.37
C PHE A 73 -4.39 14.32 -5.79
N ASP A 74 -3.11 14.67 -5.93
CA ASP A 74 -2.37 14.56 -7.20
C ASP A 74 -1.99 13.12 -7.52
N GLY A 75 -1.90 12.27 -6.49
CA GLY A 75 -1.64 10.84 -6.60
C GLY A 75 -2.04 10.13 -5.33
N ALA A 76 -2.23 8.81 -5.44
CA ALA A 76 -2.42 7.93 -4.30
C ALA A 76 -1.62 6.65 -4.48
N TYR A 77 -1.30 6.00 -3.37
CA TYR A 77 -0.75 4.66 -3.40
C TYR A 77 -1.29 3.81 -2.23
N SER A 78 -1.12 2.49 -2.36
CA SER A 78 -1.48 1.52 -1.33
C SER A 78 -0.50 0.35 -1.38
N GLN A 79 0.05 -0.06 -0.25
CA GLN A 79 1.06 -1.13 -0.20
C GLN A 79 0.60 -2.27 0.69
N HIS A 80 0.41 -3.46 0.10
CA HIS A 80 0.02 -4.69 0.80
C HIS A 80 -1.26 -4.56 1.62
N VAL A 81 -2.30 -3.94 1.06
CA VAL A 81 -3.60 -3.69 1.70
C VAL A 81 -4.72 -4.47 1.04
N THR A 82 -4.74 -4.50 -0.29
CA THR A 82 -5.89 -4.95 -1.09
C THR A 82 -6.29 -6.40 -0.83
N MET A 83 -5.35 -7.27 -0.44
CA MET A 83 -5.65 -8.65 -0.06
C MET A 83 -6.52 -8.76 1.22
N ASN A 84 -6.62 -7.69 2.01
CA ASN A 84 -7.48 -7.62 3.20
C ASN A 84 -8.83 -6.94 2.92
N ILE A 85 -9.07 -6.47 1.70
CA ILE A 85 -10.26 -5.70 1.34
C ILE A 85 -11.28 -6.62 0.67
N PHE A 86 -12.44 -6.75 1.30
CA PHE A 86 -13.56 -7.53 0.77
C PHE A 86 -14.21 -6.83 -0.43
N ASP A 87 -14.59 -5.56 -0.27
CA ASP A 87 -15.21 -4.77 -1.34
C ASP A 87 -14.16 -3.96 -2.10
N ARG A 88 -13.43 -4.65 -2.98
CA ARG A 88 -12.39 -4.01 -3.80
C ARG A 88 -12.94 -2.96 -4.77
N GLU A 89 -14.16 -3.15 -5.27
CA GLU A 89 -14.78 -2.17 -6.16
C GLU A 89 -14.98 -0.84 -5.44
N LYS A 90 -15.46 -0.89 -4.21
CA LYS A 90 -15.64 0.29 -3.38
C LYS A 90 -14.31 0.95 -3.03
N PHE A 91 -13.32 0.17 -2.63
CA PHE A 91 -11.97 0.66 -2.33
C PHE A 91 -11.33 1.39 -3.52
N PHE A 92 -11.33 0.78 -4.69
CA PHE A 92 -10.75 1.40 -5.89
C PHE A 92 -11.59 2.57 -6.40
N SER A 93 -12.92 2.53 -6.24
CA SER A 93 -13.79 3.65 -6.59
C SER A 93 -13.53 4.88 -5.72
N GLU A 94 -13.30 4.69 -4.42
CA GLU A 94 -12.93 5.78 -3.52
C GLU A 94 -11.54 6.33 -3.85
N ALA A 95 -10.56 5.47 -4.12
CA ALA A 95 -9.24 5.90 -4.59
C ALA A 95 -9.35 6.74 -5.88
N PHE A 96 -10.17 6.30 -6.83
CA PHE A 96 -10.43 7.03 -8.08
C PHE A 96 -11.11 8.39 -7.84
N ARG A 97 -12.12 8.41 -6.98
CA ARG A 97 -12.92 9.60 -6.68
C ARG A 97 -12.08 10.74 -6.09
N VAL A 98 -11.16 10.41 -5.19
CA VAL A 98 -10.34 11.43 -4.51
C VAL A 98 -9.16 11.92 -5.32
N LEU A 99 -8.84 11.26 -6.43
CA LEU A 99 -7.77 11.65 -7.34
C LEU A 99 -8.22 12.79 -8.26
N LYS A 100 -7.37 13.77 -8.45
CA LYS A 100 -7.53 14.80 -9.48
C LYS A 100 -7.46 14.17 -10.88
N LYS A 101 -8.03 14.84 -11.87
CA LYS A 101 -7.89 14.43 -13.27
C LYS A 101 -6.42 14.35 -13.67
N GLY A 102 -6.02 13.22 -14.25
CA GLY A 102 -4.62 12.94 -14.58
C GLY A 102 -3.75 12.54 -13.38
N GLY A 103 -4.32 12.39 -12.19
CA GLY A 103 -3.65 11.82 -11.04
C GLY A 103 -3.33 10.33 -11.25
N PHE A 104 -2.39 9.81 -10.48
CA PHE A 104 -2.00 8.40 -10.54
C PHE A 104 -2.44 7.63 -9.31
N PHE A 105 -2.69 6.33 -9.49
CA PHE A 105 -2.82 5.37 -8.40
C PHE A 105 -1.80 4.24 -8.59
N ALA A 106 -0.96 4.00 -7.59
CA ALA A 106 -0.01 2.91 -7.58
C ALA A 106 -0.26 2.01 -6.38
N PHE A 107 -0.25 0.69 -6.56
CA PHE A 107 -0.38 -0.22 -5.42
C PHE A 107 0.41 -1.51 -5.64
N THR A 108 0.73 -2.15 -4.52
CA THR A 108 1.30 -3.50 -4.51
C THR A 108 0.33 -4.45 -3.82
N GLU A 109 0.18 -5.63 -4.39
CA GLU A 109 -0.68 -6.66 -3.80
C GLU A 109 -0.10 -8.06 -3.99
N HIS A 110 -0.57 -8.98 -3.18
CA HIS A 110 -0.47 -10.39 -3.47
C HIS A 110 -1.70 -10.79 -4.29
N GLY A 111 -1.48 -11.20 -5.53
CA GLY A 111 -2.52 -11.73 -6.41
C GLY A 111 -2.69 -13.24 -6.25
N LEU A 112 -3.86 -13.75 -6.62
CA LEU A 112 -4.07 -15.19 -6.73
C LEU A 112 -3.32 -15.72 -7.95
N GLY A 113 -2.38 -16.63 -7.70
CA GLY A 113 -1.62 -17.28 -8.77
C GLY A 113 -2.40 -18.41 -9.44
N ILE A 114 -1.83 -18.93 -10.54
CA ILE A 114 -2.40 -20.03 -11.33
C ILE A 114 -2.15 -21.42 -10.75
N LYS A 115 -1.32 -21.53 -9.71
CA LYS A 115 -0.90 -22.81 -9.11
C LYS A 115 -1.50 -22.98 -7.72
N GLY A 116 -2.61 -23.70 -7.65
CA GLY A 116 -3.21 -24.15 -6.38
C GLY A 116 -3.85 -23.02 -5.56
N ASN A 117 -4.41 -23.43 -4.42
CA ASN A 117 -5.01 -22.51 -3.46
C ASN A 117 -3.99 -22.07 -2.41
N PRO A 118 -4.14 -20.88 -1.82
CA PRO A 118 -3.30 -20.44 -0.71
C PRO A 118 -3.34 -21.45 0.46
N ILE A 119 -2.19 -21.68 1.07
CA ILE A 119 -2.07 -22.52 2.27
C ILE A 119 -2.01 -21.60 3.48
N PHE A 120 -3.00 -21.71 4.36
CA PHE A 120 -3.09 -20.90 5.58
C PHE A 120 -2.33 -21.54 6.76
N PRO A 121 -1.83 -20.67 7.73
CA PRO A 121 -1.98 -19.22 7.77
C PRO A 121 -1.05 -18.50 6.78
N LEU A 122 -1.54 -17.38 6.25
CA LEU A 122 -0.75 -16.43 5.48
C LEU A 122 -0.27 -15.29 6.40
N PRO A 123 0.77 -14.52 6.03
CA PRO A 123 1.24 -13.40 6.85
C PRO A 123 0.18 -12.35 7.21
N TRP A 124 -0.92 -12.28 6.46
CA TRP A 124 -2.02 -11.34 6.65
C TRP A 124 -3.35 -11.98 7.02
N ALA A 125 -3.46 -13.32 7.00
CA ALA A 125 -4.73 -14.01 7.21
C ALA A 125 -4.54 -15.40 7.82
N ASP A 126 -5.23 -15.68 8.91
CA ASP A 126 -5.20 -16.98 9.57
C ASP A 126 -5.99 -18.06 8.79
N ASN A 127 -6.97 -17.65 7.99
CA ASN A 127 -7.84 -18.52 7.23
C ASN A 127 -8.40 -17.82 5.98
N GLU A 128 -9.06 -18.59 5.11
CA GLU A 128 -9.60 -18.12 3.84
C GLU A 128 -10.62 -16.97 3.94
N LYS A 129 -11.36 -16.87 5.06
CA LYS A 129 -12.36 -15.81 5.26
C LYS A 129 -11.75 -14.43 5.48
N MET A 130 -10.46 -14.38 5.76
CA MET A 130 -9.70 -13.16 6.03
C MET A 130 -8.82 -12.73 4.83
N SER A 131 -8.86 -13.47 3.72
CA SER A 131 -7.99 -13.22 2.56
C SER A 131 -8.82 -13.12 1.29
N PHE A 132 -8.74 -11.96 0.64
CA PHE A 132 -9.56 -11.62 -0.55
C PHE A 132 -8.66 -11.45 -1.78
N LEU A 133 -7.86 -12.47 -2.07
CA LEU A 133 -6.99 -12.48 -3.25
C LEU A 133 -7.82 -12.54 -4.54
N LEU A 134 -7.43 -11.75 -5.53
CA LEU A 134 -7.97 -11.83 -6.88
C LEU A 134 -6.84 -12.17 -7.87
N PRO A 135 -7.18 -12.87 -8.98
CA PRO A 135 -6.27 -12.94 -10.11
C PRO A 135 -5.96 -11.52 -10.64
N PRO A 136 -4.72 -11.27 -11.10
CA PRO A 136 -4.35 -9.95 -11.63
C PRO A 136 -5.29 -9.44 -12.73
N GLU A 137 -5.79 -10.34 -13.59
CA GLU A 137 -6.70 -10.01 -14.67
C GLU A 137 -8.03 -9.45 -14.16
N GLU A 138 -8.57 -9.99 -13.06
CA GLU A 138 -9.81 -9.49 -12.45
C GLU A 138 -9.60 -8.10 -11.85
N THR A 139 -8.46 -7.88 -11.18
CA THR A 139 -8.09 -6.55 -10.68
C THR A 139 -8.01 -5.53 -11.82
N ILE A 140 -7.41 -5.88 -12.96
CA ILE A 140 -7.33 -5.01 -14.14
C ILE A 140 -8.72 -4.67 -14.68
N LEU A 141 -9.59 -5.68 -14.83
CA LEU A 141 -10.94 -5.48 -15.33
C LEU A 141 -11.74 -4.54 -14.41
N LEU A 142 -11.57 -4.71 -13.11
CA LEU A 142 -12.20 -3.85 -12.11
C LEU A 142 -11.72 -2.40 -12.20
N LEU A 143 -10.40 -2.18 -12.29
CA LEU A 143 -9.82 -0.85 -12.45
C LEU A 143 -10.32 -0.17 -13.73
N LYS A 144 -10.39 -0.88 -14.87
CA LYS A 144 -10.92 -0.36 -16.13
C LYS A 144 -12.40 0.00 -16.01
N LYS A 145 -13.21 -0.85 -15.37
CA LYS A 145 -14.64 -0.59 -15.10
C LYS A 145 -14.85 0.70 -14.32
N ILE A 146 -14.00 0.99 -13.34
CA ILE A 146 -14.06 2.19 -12.50
C ILE A 146 -13.66 3.45 -13.28
N GLY A 147 -12.80 3.32 -14.30
CA GLY A 147 -12.35 4.44 -15.13
C GLY A 147 -10.84 4.70 -15.14
N PHE A 148 -10.06 3.87 -14.47
CA PHE A 148 -8.61 3.95 -14.59
C PHE A 148 -8.15 3.59 -16.00
N SER A 149 -7.19 4.34 -16.52
CA SER A 149 -6.59 4.15 -17.85
C SER A 149 -5.07 4.05 -17.72
N ASN A 150 -4.40 3.64 -18.79
CA ASN A 150 -2.94 3.50 -18.82
C ASN A 150 -2.41 2.58 -17.71
N ILE A 151 -3.08 1.44 -17.51
CA ILE A 151 -2.74 0.48 -16.45
C ILE A 151 -1.47 -0.26 -16.86
N GLU A 152 -0.44 -0.13 -16.04
CA GLU A 152 0.83 -0.87 -16.16
C GLU A 152 0.90 -1.91 -15.04
N ILE A 153 1.35 -3.12 -15.36
CA ILE A 153 1.54 -4.20 -14.42
C ILE A 153 3.01 -4.58 -14.41
N ILE A 154 3.56 -4.63 -13.20
CA ILE A 154 4.93 -5.06 -12.98
C ILE A 154 4.90 -6.33 -12.14
N GLU A 155 5.20 -7.46 -12.76
CA GLU A 155 5.33 -8.73 -12.07
C GLU A 155 6.62 -8.75 -11.23
N THR A 156 6.45 -9.00 -9.91
CA THR A 156 7.59 -9.03 -8.97
C THR A 156 7.70 -10.37 -8.23
N GLY A 157 6.89 -11.37 -8.60
CA GLY A 157 6.82 -12.66 -7.93
C GLY A 157 8.17 -13.36 -7.78
N ASP A 158 8.97 -13.44 -8.85
CA ASP A 158 10.29 -14.08 -8.82
C ASP A 158 11.27 -13.34 -7.89
N LYS A 159 11.20 -12.01 -7.86
CA LYS A 159 12.02 -11.20 -6.93
C LYS A 159 11.63 -11.44 -5.48
N TYR A 160 10.34 -11.60 -5.24
CA TYR A 160 9.79 -11.89 -3.93
C TYR A 160 10.24 -13.26 -3.43
N ILE A 161 10.10 -14.31 -4.26
CA ILE A 161 10.57 -15.67 -3.98
C ILE A 161 12.08 -15.66 -3.69
N SER A 162 12.87 -15.05 -4.57
CA SER A 162 14.33 -14.94 -4.39
C SER A 162 14.71 -14.18 -3.10
N GLY A 163 13.91 -13.18 -2.71
CA GLY A 163 14.08 -12.47 -1.43
C GLY A 163 13.86 -13.38 -0.23
N TYR A 164 12.79 -14.16 -0.22
CA TYR A 164 12.48 -15.13 0.82
C TYR A 164 13.54 -16.25 0.92
N GLU A 165 14.00 -16.79 -0.19
CA GLU A 165 15.05 -17.81 -0.21
C GLU A 165 16.35 -17.30 0.42
N LYS A 166 16.71 -16.03 0.18
CA LYS A 166 17.88 -15.40 0.81
C LYS A 166 17.71 -15.22 2.32
N LEU A 167 16.48 -14.98 2.77
CA LEU A 167 16.18 -14.82 4.21
C LEU A 167 16.14 -16.17 4.93
N THR A 168 15.59 -17.20 4.30
CA THR A 168 15.44 -18.54 4.90
C THR A 168 16.72 -19.36 4.82
N ASN A 169 17.56 -19.12 3.80
CA ASN A 169 18.87 -19.73 3.60
C ASN A 169 20.00 -18.68 3.64
N PRO A 170 20.25 -18.06 4.80
CA PRO A 170 21.32 -17.06 4.88
C PRO A 170 22.67 -17.73 4.62
N SER A 171 23.44 -17.13 3.72
CA SER A 171 24.84 -17.56 3.47
C SER A 171 25.63 -17.57 4.77
N PRO A 172 26.43 -18.59 5.07
CA PRO A 172 27.05 -18.77 6.41
C PRO A 172 28.03 -17.69 6.89
N LYS A 173 28.19 -16.61 6.15
CA LYS A 173 29.16 -15.52 6.42
C LYS A 173 28.54 -14.12 6.54
N LYS A 174 27.22 -13.96 6.63
CA LYS A 174 26.62 -12.65 6.91
C LYS A 174 25.88 -12.72 8.24
N GLU A 175 26.20 -11.79 9.14
CA GLU A 175 25.44 -11.54 10.34
C GLU A 175 23.94 -11.51 9.99
N LYS A 176 23.13 -12.20 10.80
CA LYS A 176 21.68 -12.23 10.58
C LYS A 176 21.18 -10.79 10.46
N PRO A 177 20.55 -10.40 9.36
CA PRO A 177 19.90 -9.11 9.33
C PRO A 177 18.90 -9.07 10.47
N ILE A 178 18.91 -8.00 11.23
CA ILE A 178 17.85 -7.73 12.21
C ILE A 178 16.56 -7.85 11.44
N SER A 179 15.67 -8.78 11.85
CA SER A 179 14.36 -8.96 11.26
C SER A 179 13.56 -7.68 11.50
N GLY A 180 13.66 -6.76 10.58
CA GLY A 180 12.97 -5.49 10.53
C GLY A 180 12.32 -5.35 9.17
N ILE A 181 11.20 -4.71 9.15
CA ILE A 181 10.39 -4.40 7.99
C ILE A 181 11.30 -3.93 6.85
N HIS A 182 11.49 -4.77 5.85
CA HIS A 182 12.15 -4.35 4.62
C HIS A 182 11.17 -3.50 3.83
N VAL A 183 11.35 -2.19 3.90
CA VAL A 183 10.78 -1.28 2.91
C VAL A 183 11.64 -1.40 1.67
N ILE A 184 11.11 -2.02 0.63
CA ILE A 184 11.68 -2.00 -0.73
C ILE A 184 11.27 -0.70 -1.39
#